data_8dfeb97c9420a2aaacf0c940d40d412b
#
_entry.id   8dfeb97c9420a2aaacf0c940d40d412b
#
_cell.length_a   1.000
_cell.length_b   1.000
_cell.length_c   1.000
_cell.angle_alpha   90.00
_cell.angle_beta   90.00
_cell.angle_gamma   90.00
#
_symmetry.space_group_name_H-M   'P 1'
#
loop_
_entity.id
_entity.type
_entity.pdbx_description
1 polymer ?
#
loop_
_entity_poly.entity_id
_entity_poly.type
_entity_poly.pdbx_seq_one_letter_code
_entity_poly.pdbx_strand_id
1 'polypeptide(L)'
;DYPLWTASTALAGGTPVHYLCDETDGWQPDLADMESKITPQTKAIVVINPNNPTGAVYTRETLGRIVALARKHQLLLLADEIYDKILYDDATHVPLASVAPDLLCLTFNGLSKAYRVAGYRAGWLVITGPTEHATSFIEGIGLLANMRLCPNVPAQHAIQVALGGHQSIDDLVLPGGRLLEQRDLAWMKLNEIPGVSCVKPE
;
A
#
# COMPACT_ATOMS: atom_id res chain seq x y z
N ASP A 1 7.54 2.03 -7.58
CA ASP A 1 7.16 0.64 -7.32
C ASP A 1 8.09 -0.01 -6.29
N TYR A 2 7.50 -0.73 -5.34
CA TYR A 2 8.26 -1.55 -4.40
C TYR A 2 8.68 -2.87 -5.06
N PRO A 3 9.99 -3.16 -5.20
CA PRO A 3 10.48 -4.26 -6.04
C PRO A 3 9.92 -5.65 -5.71
N LEU A 4 9.46 -5.87 -4.48
CA LEU A 4 8.89 -7.16 -4.07
C LEU A 4 7.62 -7.51 -4.86
N TRP A 5 6.78 -6.54 -5.21
CA TRP A 5 5.58 -6.77 -6.02
C TRP A 5 5.94 -7.27 -7.41
N THR A 6 6.92 -6.60 -8.05
CA THR A 6 7.46 -7.04 -9.36
C THR A 6 8.06 -8.44 -9.28
N ALA A 7 8.91 -8.68 -8.28
CA ALA A 7 9.57 -9.97 -8.10
C ALA A 7 8.57 -11.09 -7.80
N SER A 8 7.61 -10.87 -6.92
CA SER A 8 6.59 -11.87 -6.57
C SER A 8 5.71 -12.23 -7.76
N THR A 9 5.31 -11.23 -8.55
CA THR A 9 4.53 -11.44 -9.77
C THR A 9 5.32 -12.30 -10.78
N ALA A 10 6.58 -11.97 -11.01
CA ALA A 10 7.45 -12.72 -11.94
C ALA A 10 7.70 -14.16 -11.46
N LEU A 11 7.95 -14.35 -10.16
CA LEU A 11 8.14 -15.68 -9.56
C LEU A 11 6.88 -16.55 -9.65
N ALA A 12 5.71 -15.93 -9.61
CA ALA A 12 4.43 -16.62 -9.81
C ALA A 12 4.10 -16.90 -11.29
N GLY A 13 5.00 -16.57 -12.22
CA GLY A 13 4.79 -16.74 -13.67
C GLY A 13 3.95 -15.64 -14.32
N GLY A 14 3.67 -14.57 -13.60
CA GLY A 14 2.97 -13.40 -14.12
C GLY A 14 3.92 -12.40 -14.78
N THR A 15 3.36 -11.49 -15.58
CA THR A 15 4.09 -10.36 -16.18
C THR A 15 3.72 -9.10 -15.42
N PRO A 16 4.66 -8.49 -14.66
CA PRO A 16 4.41 -7.22 -14.01
C PRO A 16 4.41 -6.08 -15.04
N VAL A 17 3.38 -5.25 -15.03
CA VAL A 17 3.26 -4.08 -15.89
C VAL A 17 3.08 -2.85 -15.00
N HIS A 18 3.96 -1.87 -15.15
CA HIS A 18 3.96 -0.69 -14.30
C HIS A 18 3.17 0.44 -14.97
N TYR A 19 2.26 1.06 -14.21
CA TYR A 19 1.65 2.33 -14.58
C TYR A 19 2.50 3.50 -14.08
N LEU A 20 2.38 4.63 -14.73
CA LEU A 20 3.09 5.85 -14.39
C LEU A 20 2.43 6.56 -13.20
N CYS A 21 3.25 7.22 -12.39
CA CYS A 21 2.82 8.23 -11.44
C CYS A 21 3.45 9.56 -11.87
N ASP A 22 2.63 10.62 -11.94
CA ASP A 22 3.07 11.90 -12.47
C ASP A 22 3.66 12.78 -11.35
N GLU A 23 4.95 13.08 -11.46
CA GLU A 23 5.64 13.96 -10.51
C GLU A 23 5.04 15.36 -10.50
N THR A 24 4.57 15.85 -11.65
CA THR A 24 3.98 17.18 -11.76
C THR A 24 2.61 17.30 -11.12
N ASP A 25 1.94 16.15 -10.88
CA ASP A 25 0.67 16.02 -10.15
C ASP A 25 0.89 15.34 -8.77
N GLY A 26 1.99 15.66 -8.09
CA GLY A 26 2.26 15.12 -6.75
C GLY A 26 2.41 13.60 -6.70
N TRP A 27 2.89 12.98 -7.77
CA TRP A 27 3.04 11.53 -7.91
C TRP A 27 1.72 10.75 -7.90
N GLN A 28 0.60 11.41 -8.24
CA GLN A 28 -0.66 10.70 -8.44
C GLN A 28 -0.55 9.73 -9.64
N PRO A 29 -1.27 8.59 -9.60
CA PRO A 29 -1.26 7.62 -10.69
C PRO A 29 -1.91 8.18 -11.96
N ASP A 30 -1.24 8.04 -13.10
CA ASP A 30 -1.82 8.33 -14.40
C ASP A 30 -2.83 7.24 -14.77
N LEU A 31 -4.10 7.58 -14.64
CA LEU A 31 -5.19 6.63 -14.88
C LEU A 31 -5.40 6.31 -16.36
N ALA A 32 -5.02 7.21 -17.26
CA ALA A 32 -5.08 6.96 -18.70
C ALA A 32 -3.98 5.95 -19.10
N ASP A 33 -2.77 6.15 -18.57
CA ASP A 33 -1.67 5.20 -18.76
C ASP A 33 -2.04 3.84 -18.13
N MET A 34 -2.60 3.81 -16.93
CA MET A 34 -3.05 2.58 -16.27
C MET A 34 -4.07 1.83 -17.13
N GLU A 35 -5.11 2.52 -17.61
CA GLU A 35 -6.15 1.90 -18.43
C GLU A 35 -5.61 1.38 -19.76
N SER A 36 -4.70 2.13 -20.40
CA SER A 36 -4.08 1.74 -21.68
C SER A 36 -3.29 0.43 -21.60
N LYS A 37 -2.83 0.06 -20.40
CA LYS A 37 -2.03 -1.15 -20.14
C LYS A 37 -2.86 -2.36 -19.73
N ILE A 38 -4.16 -2.17 -19.49
CA ILE A 38 -5.06 -3.29 -19.16
C ILE A 38 -5.34 -4.10 -20.43
N THR A 39 -5.19 -5.41 -20.31
CA THR A 39 -5.47 -6.38 -21.38
C THR A 39 -6.37 -7.49 -20.86
N PRO A 40 -6.92 -8.36 -21.73
CA PRO A 40 -7.68 -9.54 -21.27
C PRO A 40 -6.89 -10.50 -20.37
N GLN A 41 -5.56 -10.42 -20.37
CA GLN A 41 -4.68 -11.21 -19.50
C GLN A 41 -4.45 -10.56 -18.13
N THR A 42 -4.77 -9.29 -17.97
CA THR A 42 -4.62 -8.58 -16.68
C THR A 42 -5.52 -9.24 -15.62
N LYS A 43 -4.95 -9.49 -14.44
CA LYS A 43 -5.65 -10.17 -13.32
C LYS A 43 -5.90 -9.27 -12.14
N ALA A 44 -5.00 -8.34 -11.88
CA ALA A 44 -5.07 -7.49 -10.69
C ALA A 44 -4.47 -6.12 -10.94
N ILE A 45 -4.87 -5.17 -10.11
CA ILE A 45 -4.21 -3.87 -9.93
C ILE A 45 -3.60 -3.85 -8.53
N VAL A 46 -2.31 -3.52 -8.43
CA VAL A 46 -1.62 -3.29 -7.16
C VAL A 46 -1.61 -1.81 -6.88
N VAL A 47 -2.08 -1.42 -5.71
CA VAL A 47 -2.08 -0.04 -5.20
C VAL A 47 -1.26 0.00 -3.93
N ILE A 48 -0.19 0.80 -3.92
CA ILE A 48 0.62 1.05 -2.72
C ILE A 48 0.25 2.45 -2.22
N ASN A 49 -0.44 2.53 -1.08
CA ASN A 49 -0.93 3.80 -0.56
C ASN A 49 -0.91 3.85 0.98
N PRO A 50 -0.16 4.76 1.60
CA PRO A 50 0.76 5.74 1.01
C PRO A 50 1.86 5.10 0.16
N ASN A 51 2.28 5.81 -0.89
CA ASN A 51 3.12 5.23 -1.94
C ASN A 51 4.60 5.13 -1.53
N ASN A 52 5.21 4.00 -1.81
CA ASN A 52 6.65 3.80 -1.77
C ASN A 52 7.16 3.70 -3.24
N PRO A 53 8.07 4.58 -3.71
CA PRO A 53 8.97 5.42 -2.91
C PRO A 53 8.56 6.89 -2.76
N THR A 54 7.48 7.34 -3.40
CA THR A 54 7.22 8.78 -3.60
C THR A 54 6.70 9.51 -2.36
N GLY A 55 6.07 8.79 -1.43
CA GLY A 55 5.40 9.38 -0.27
C GLY A 55 4.05 10.03 -0.58
N ALA A 56 3.53 9.86 -1.80
CA ALA A 56 2.21 10.38 -2.17
C ALA A 56 1.10 9.63 -1.44
N VAL A 57 0.08 10.34 -1.02
CA VAL A 57 -1.16 9.78 -0.47
C VAL A 57 -2.28 9.96 -1.49
N TYR A 58 -2.91 8.85 -1.88
CA TYR A 58 -3.97 8.90 -2.88
C TYR A 58 -5.30 9.31 -2.24
N THR A 59 -5.97 10.28 -2.87
CA THR A 59 -7.26 10.76 -2.42
C THR A 59 -8.36 9.71 -2.59
N ARG A 60 -9.47 9.87 -1.86
CA ARG A 60 -10.68 9.03 -2.09
C ARG A 60 -11.17 9.09 -3.54
N GLU A 61 -11.05 10.22 -4.20
CA GLU A 61 -11.42 10.38 -5.60
C GLU A 61 -10.50 9.56 -6.51
N THR A 62 -9.18 9.68 -6.34
CA THR A 62 -8.19 8.89 -7.10
C THR A 62 -8.42 7.39 -6.92
N LEU A 63 -8.61 6.94 -5.66
CA LEU A 63 -8.89 5.54 -5.36
C LEU A 63 -10.20 5.09 -5.99
N GLY A 64 -11.25 5.92 -5.95
CA GLY A 64 -12.55 5.64 -6.58
C GLY A 64 -12.43 5.44 -8.10
N ARG A 65 -11.59 6.21 -8.77
CA ARG A 65 -11.31 6.06 -10.20
C ARG A 65 -10.54 4.78 -10.51
N ILE A 66 -9.56 4.39 -9.69
CA ILE A 66 -8.85 3.09 -9.79
C ILE A 66 -9.86 1.95 -9.61
N VAL A 67 -10.72 2.03 -8.60
CA VAL A 67 -11.77 1.03 -8.36
C VAL A 67 -12.75 0.94 -9.54
N ALA A 68 -13.08 2.06 -10.18
CA ALA A 68 -13.93 2.05 -11.38
C ALA A 68 -13.27 1.30 -12.56
N LEU A 69 -11.94 1.46 -12.74
CA LEU A 69 -11.19 0.68 -13.74
C LEU A 69 -11.17 -0.81 -13.37
N ALA A 70 -10.90 -1.14 -12.13
CA ALA A 70 -10.92 -2.53 -11.67
C ALA A 70 -12.29 -3.19 -11.89
N ARG A 71 -13.36 -2.46 -11.59
CA ARG A 71 -14.75 -2.93 -11.81
C ARG A 71 -15.05 -3.13 -13.30
N LYS A 72 -14.69 -2.16 -14.15
CA LYS A 72 -14.89 -2.23 -15.61
C LYS A 72 -14.23 -3.45 -16.22
N HIS A 73 -13.04 -3.81 -15.74
CA HIS A 73 -12.23 -4.89 -16.28
C HIS A 73 -12.24 -6.17 -15.44
N GLN A 74 -13.07 -6.23 -14.38
CA GLN A 74 -13.24 -7.38 -13.48
C GLN A 74 -11.91 -7.83 -12.85
N LEU A 75 -11.12 -6.87 -12.35
CA LEU A 75 -9.80 -7.10 -11.79
C LEU A 75 -9.85 -7.21 -10.26
N LEU A 76 -8.96 -8.06 -9.72
CA LEU A 76 -8.66 -8.14 -8.30
C LEU A 76 -7.91 -6.87 -7.85
N LEU A 77 -8.21 -6.39 -6.66
CA LEU A 77 -7.46 -5.30 -6.02
C LEU A 77 -6.49 -5.84 -4.98
N LEU A 78 -5.23 -5.42 -5.07
CA LEU A 78 -4.18 -5.71 -4.09
C LEU A 78 -3.73 -4.37 -3.48
N ALA A 79 -4.06 -4.14 -2.21
CA ALA A 79 -3.78 -2.91 -1.50
C ALA A 79 -2.60 -3.11 -0.54
N ASP A 80 -1.47 -2.48 -0.82
CA ASP A 80 -0.34 -2.43 0.11
C ASP A 80 -0.46 -1.14 0.94
N GLU A 81 -0.92 -1.30 2.18
CA GLU A 81 -1.22 -0.19 3.09
C GLU A 81 -0.25 -0.16 4.28
N ILE A 82 0.98 -0.65 4.08
CA ILE A 82 1.98 -0.78 5.15
C ILE A 82 2.37 0.57 5.77
N TYR A 83 2.12 1.68 5.10
CA TYR A 83 2.41 3.05 5.55
C TYR A 83 1.17 3.82 6.03
N ASP A 84 0.04 3.18 6.23
CA ASP A 84 -1.28 3.76 6.54
C ASP A 84 -1.31 4.79 7.68
N LYS A 85 -0.35 4.72 8.62
CA LYS A 85 -0.23 5.62 9.78
C LYS A 85 1.00 6.55 9.69
N ILE A 86 1.77 6.50 8.62
CA ILE A 86 2.90 7.42 8.41
C ILE A 86 2.40 8.50 7.46
N LEU A 87 1.75 9.48 8.04
CA LEU A 87 1.08 10.57 7.36
C LEU A 87 1.53 11.88 7.97
N TYR A 88 1.68 12.90 7.17
CA TYR A 88 2.14 14.20 7.61
C TYR A 88 1.09 15.27 7.30
N ASP A 89 1.20 16.37 8.03
CA ASP A 89 0.32 17.53 7.88
C ASP A 89 -1.18 17.11 7.98
N ASP A 90 -2.02 17.44 7.02
CA ASP A 90 -3.45 17.13 7.00
C ASP A 90 -3.78 15.88 6.14
N ALA A 91 -2.77 15.12 5.71
CA ALA A 91 -2.97 13.92 4.90
C ALA A 91 -3.77 12.86 5.67
N THR A 92 -4.69 12.23 4.99
CA THR A 92 -5.54 11.17 5.58
C THR A 92 -5.53 9.93 4.70
N HIS A 93 -5.22 8.79 5.31
CA HIS A 93 -5.29 7.51 4.61
C HIS A 93 -6.74 7.07 4.42
N VAL A 94 -7.07 6.67 3.20
CA VAL A 94 -8.34 6.03 2.86
C VAL A 94 -8.07 4.58 2.50
N PRO A 95 -8.53 3.60 3.28
CA PRO A 95 -8.36 2.18 2.92
C PRO A 95 -9.03 1.88 1.57
N LEU A 96 -8.32 1.23 0.65
CA LEU A 96 -8.84 0.91 -0.68
C LEU A 96 -10.11 0.06 -0.60
N ALA A 97 -10.15 -0.89 0.32
CA ALA A 97 -11.31 -1.73 0.57
C ALA A 97 -12.57 -0.94 0.94
N SER A 98 -12.42 0.24 1.58
CA SER A 98 -13.57 1.08 1.96
C SER A 98 -14.25 1.77 0.78
N VAL A 99 -13.59 1.84 -0.37
CA VAL A 99 -14.14 2.39 -1.62
C VAL A 99 -14.48 1.32 -2.65
N ALA A 100 -14.22 0.05 -2.34
CA ALA A 100 -14.43 -1.10 -3.23
C ALA A 100 -15.23 -2.24 -2.53
N PRO A 101 -16.40 -1.98 -1.92
CA PRO A 101 -17.14 -3.02 -1.19
C PRO A 101 -17.67 -4.16 -2.06
N ASP A 102 -17.76 -3.93 -3.34
CA ASP A 102 -18.29 -4.83 -4.37
C ASP A 102 -17.20 -5.58 -5.17
N LEU A 103 -15.93 -5.32 -4.88
CA LEU A 103 -14.79 -6.00 -5.52
C LEU A 103 -13.99 -6.79 -4.50
N LEU A 104 -13.44 -7.93 -4.93
CA LEU A 104 -12.49 -8.66 -4.11
C LEU A 104 -11.21 -7.82 -3.94
N CYS A 105 -10.92 -7.46 -2.69
CA CYS A 105 -9.76 -6.67 -2.31
C CYS A 105 -8.94 -7.40 -1.25
N LEU A 106 -7.64 -7.53 -1.49
CA LEU A 106 -6.68 -8.07 -0.56
C LEU A 106 -5.81 -6.93 -0.02
N THR A 107 -5.98 -6.61 1.26
CA THR A 107 -5.23 -5.55 1.93
C THR A 107 -4.08 -6.15 2.74
N PHE A 108 -2.88 -5.68 2.47
CA PHE A 108 -1.64 -6.08 3.14
C PHE A 108 -1.18 -4.99 4.09
N ASN A 109 -0.89 -5.37 5.33
CA ASN A 109 -0.33 -4.46 6.32
C ASN A 109 0.53 -5.25 7.33
N GLY A 110 1.20 -4.55 8.27
CA GLY A 110 2.05 -5.24 9.22
C GLY A 110 2.75 -4.31 10.21
N LEU A 111 3.56 -4.92 11.06
CA LEU A 111 4.25 -4.22 12.15
C LEU A 111 5.53 -3.49 11.73
N SER A 112 5.97 -3.67 10.48
CA SER A 112 7.31 -3.27 10.04
C SER A 112 7.54 -1.76 10.00
N LYS A 113 6.52 -0.97 9.68
CA LYS A 113 6.65 0.47 9.37
C LYS A 113 6.03 1.34 10.46
N ALA A 114 4.71 1.45 10.52
CA ALA A 114 4.03 2.28 11.50
C ALA A 114 4.39 1.90 12.95
N TYR A 115 4.55 0.62 13.22
CA TYR A 115 4.91 0.13 14.55
C TYR A 115 6.43 -0.01 14.77
N ARG A 116 7.27 0.22 13.74
CA ARG A 116 8.73 0.30 13.79
C ARG A 116 9.44 -0.96 14.30
N VAL A 117 8.80 -2.11 14.20
CA VAL A 117 9.34 -3.41 14.59
C VAL A 117 9.52 -4.34 13.39
N ALA A 118 10.20 -3.83 12.36
CA ALA A 118 10.45 -4.56 11.12
C ALA A 118 11.13 -5.92 11.34
N GLY A 119 11.94 -6.04 12.39
CA GLY A 119 12.59 -7.30 12.79
C GLY A 119 11.64 -8.37 13.31
N TYR A 120 10.44 -8.03 13.72
CA TYR A 120 9.43 -8.99 14.19
C TYR A 120 8.88 -9.87 13.07
N ARG A 121 9.01 -9.47 11.82
CA ARG A 121 8.55 -10.22 10.64
C ARG A 121 7.11 -10.67 10.75
N ALA A 122 6.22 -9.78 11.22
CA ALA A 122 4.79 -10.04 11.37
C ALA A 122 3.95 -9.01 10.59
N GLY A 123 2.90 -9.52 9.98
CA GLY A 123 1.92 -8.75 9.21
C GLY A 123 0.64 -9.55 9.05
N TRP A 124 -0.30 -8.96 8.37
CA TRP A 124 -1.61 -9.56 8.13
C TRP A 124 -2.11 -9.26 6.74
N LEU A 125 -2.98 -10.11 6.28
CA LEU A 125 -3.77 -9.98 5.07
C LEU A 125 -5.24 -9.93 5.46
N VAL A 126 -5.96 -8.92 4.96
CA VAL A 126 -7.42 -8.82 5.09
C VAL A 126 -8.05 -9.01 3.72
N ILE A 127 -9.01 -9.92 3.62
CA ILE A 127 -9.77 -10.17 2.39
C ILE A 127 -11.16 -9.59 2.56
N THR A 128 -11.58 -8.74 1.64
CA THR A 128 -12.88 -8.06 1.66
C THR A 128 -13.58 -8.17 0.30
N GLY A 129 -14.88 -7.87 0.27
CA GLY A 129 -15.70 -7.94 -0.93
C GLY A 129 -16.44 -9.28 -1.09
N PRO A 130 -16.90 -9.62 -2.30
CA PRO A 130 -17.72 -10.81 -2.58
C PRO A 130 -16.89 -12.10 -2.54
N THR A 131 -16.60 -12.61 -1.34
CA THR A 131 -15.75 -13.78 -1.10
C THR A 131 -16.41 -15.09 -1.55
N GLU A 132 -17.72 -15.13 -1.69
CA GLU A 132 -18.48 -16.30 -2.12
C GLU A 132 -18.11 -16.79 -3.53
N HIS A 133 -17.60 -15.91 -4.37
CA HIS A 133 -17.14 -16.23 -5.71
C HIS A 133 -15.63 -16.56 -5.79
N ALA A 134 -14.93 -16.48 -4.66
CA ALA A 134 -13.47 -16.64 -4.57
C ALA A 134 -13.03 -17.76 -3.61
N THR A 135 -13.94 -18.68 -3.24
CA THR A 135 -13.70 -19.70 -2.21
C THR A 135 -12.42 -20.49 -2.47
N SER A 136 -12.23 -21.05 -3.67
CA SER A 136 -11.03 -21.84 -3.99
C SER A 136 -9.75 -21.01 -3.99
N PHE A 137 -9.83 -19.74 -4.37
CA PHE A 137 -8.69 -18.83 -4.30
C PHE A 137 -8.30 -18.52 -2.84
N ILE A 138 -9.29 -18.28 -1.99
CA ILE A 138 -9.09 -18.04 -0.54
C ILE A 138 -8.55 -19.30 0.14
N GLU A 139 -9.06 -20.48 -0.20
CA GLU A 139 -8.51 -21.76 0.26
C GLU A 139 -7.06 -21.93 -0.15
N GLY A 140 -6.70 -21.57 -1.39
CA GLY A 140 -5.32 -21.57 -1.86
C GLY A 140 -4.40 -20.65 -1.06
N ILE A 141 -4.86 -19.45 -0.71
CA ILE A 141 -4.13 -18.54 0.20
C ILE A 141 -3.94 -19.20 1.57
N GLY A 142 -4.99 -19.82 2.11
CA GLY A 142 -4.94 -20.56 3.38
C GLY A 142 -3.93 -21.72 3.35
N LEU A 143 -3.88 -22.46 2.25
CA LEU A 143 -2.89 -23.54 2.07
C LEU A 143 -1.46 -22.99 2.04
N LEU A 144 -1.20 -21.90 1.30
CA LEU A 144 0.11 -21.26 1.27
C LEU A 144 0.52 -20.74 2.66
N ALA A 145 -0.40 -20.15 3.40
CA ALA A 145 -0.15 -19.72 4.78
C ALA A 145 0.19 -20.92 5.69
N ASN A 146 -0.52 -22.03 5.55
CA ASN A 146 -0.30 -23.26 6.32
C ASN A 146 1.05 -23.91 5.97
N MET A 147 1.53 -23.80 4.74
CA MET A 147 2.86 -24.32 4.35
C MET A 147 4.00 -23.62 5.09
N ARG A 148 3.79 -22.43 5.65
CA ARG A 148 4.76 -21.74 6.50
C ARG A 148 4.94 -22.45 7.87
N LEU A 149 3.97 -23.24 8.32
CA LEU A 149 3.91 -24.01 9.56
C LEU A 149 4.10 -23.16 10.83
N CYS A 150 5.33 -22.97 11.26
CA CYS A 150 5.69 -22.31 12.51
C CYS A 150 6.11 -20.85 12.26
N PRO A 151 5.17 -19.90 12.14
CA PRO A 151 5.50 -18.49 12.04
C PRO A 151 6.06 -17.98 13.37
N ASN A 152 6.53 -16.72 13.38
CA ASN A 152 6.99 -16.05 14.59
C ASN A 152 5.82 -15.79 15.54
N VAL A 153 5.47 -16.76 16.36
CA VAL A 153 4.34 -16.71 17.30
C VAL A 153 4.41 -15.53 18.28
N PRO A 154 5.54 -15.21 18.93
CA PRO A 154 5.63 -14.04 19.80
C PRO A 154 5.30 -12.73 19.06
N ALA A 155 5.76 -12.59 17.83
CA ALA A 155 5.47 -11.40 17.02
C ALA A 155 4.00 -11.32 16.60
N GLN A 156 3.33 -12.45 16.37
CA GLN A 156 1.89 -12.47 16.09
C GLN A 156 1.06 -12.03 17.29
N HIS A 157 1.43 -12.43 18.50
CA HIS A 157 0.79 -11.93 19.73
C HIS A 157 0.97 -10.42 19.90
N ALA A 158 2.08 -9.85 19.43
CA ALA A 158 2.31 -8.41 19.47
C ALA A 158 1.35 -7.62 18.55
N ILE A 159 0.78 -8.23 17.49
CA ILE A 159 -0.13 -7.55 16.56
C ILE A 159 -1.33 -6.97 17.30
N GLN A 160 -1.99 -7.77 18.14
CA GLN A 160 -3.18 -7.32 18.89
C GLN A 160 -2.85 -6.14 19.80
N VAL A 161 -1.72 -6.20 20.50
CA VAL A 161 -1.25 -5.13 21.39
C VAL A 161 -0.91 -3.86 20.58
N ALA A 162 -0.25 -4.03 19.46
CA ALA A 162 0.10 -2.91 18.57
C ALA A 162 -1.15 -2.22 18.01
N LEU A 163 -2.15 -2.98 17.56
CA LEU A 163 -3.38 -2.43 17.01
C LEU A 163 -4.24 -1.72 18.05
N GLY A 164 -4.35 -2.26 19.26
CA GLY A 164 -5.19 -1.73 20.34
C GLY A 164 -4.48 -0.82 21.33
N GLY A 165 -3.16 -0.70 21.27
CA GLY A 165 -2.36 0.05 22.22
C GLY A 165 -2.10 1.51 21.79
N HIS A 166 -1.20 2.17 22.53
CA HIS A 166 -0.72 3.50 22.21
C HIS A 166 -0.05 3.52 20.84
N GLN A 167 -0.42 4.50 20.01
CA GLN A 167 0.12 4.65 18.65
C GLN A 167 1.33 5.59 18.69
N SER A 168 2.49 5.05 19.09
CA SER A 168 3.73 5.85 19.23
C SER A 168 4.25 6.45 17.91
N ILE A 169 3.68 6.08 16.77
CA ILE A 169 3.99 6.71 15.50
C ILE A 169 3.52 8.18 15.47
N ASP A 170 2.42 8.50 16.16
CA ASP A 170 1.89 9.86 16.23
C ASP A 170 2.91 10.84 16.84
N ASP A 171 3.67 10.40 17.85
CA ASP A 171 4.73 11.20 18.45
C ASP A 171 5.87 11.55 17.47
N LEU A 172 5.92 10.91 16.32
CA LEU A 172 6.97 11.07 15.31
C LEU A 172 6.51 11.84 14.08
N VAL A 173 5.23 11.74 13.73
CA VAL A 173 4.69 12.35 12.50
C VAL A 173 3.92 13.64 12.76
N LEU A 174 3.51 13.90 14.01
CA LEU A 174 2.84 15.14 14.40
C LEU A 174 3.86 16.27 14.65
N PRO A 175 3.41 17.54 14.78
CA PRO A 175 4.27 18.69 15.04
C PRO A 175 5.20 18.48 16.24
N GLY A 176 6.51 18.70 16.03
CA GLY A 176 7.57 18.40 16.99
C GLY A 176 8.10 16.97 16.90
N GLY A 177 7.51 16.12 16.06
CA GLY A 177 7.94 14.76 15.85
C GLY A 177 9.13 14.65 14.90
N ARG A 178 10.04 13.74 15.23
CA ARG A 178 11.31 13.58 14.52
C ARG A 178 11.15 13.29 13.03
N LEU A 179 10.16 12.47 12.63
CA LEU A 179 9.99 12.12 11.21
C LEU A 179 9.47 13.30 10.42
N LEU A 180 8.55 14.10 11.00
CA LEU A 180 8.08 15.33 10.38
C LEU A 180 9.23 16.33 10.17
N GLU A 181 10.02 16.56 11.20
CA GLU A 181 11.19 17.47 11.12
C GLU A 181 12.22 17.00 10.07
N GLN A 182 12.48 15.68 10.01
CA GLN A 182 13.42 15.11 9.04
C GLN A 182 12.89 15.20 7.61
N ARG A 183 11.58 14.97 7.39
CA ARG A 183 10.94 15.14 6.09
C ARG A 183 11.07 16.60 5.61
N ASP A 184 10.71 17.56 6.46
CA ASP A 184 10.72 18.96 6.11
C ASP A 184 12.15 19.47 5.83
N LEU A 185 13.12 19.07 6.67
CA LEU A 185 14.52 19.42 6.45
C LEU A 185 15.06 18.81 5.15
N ALA A 186 14.78 17.53 4.89
CA ALA A 186 15.22 16.85 3.69
C ALA A 186 14.63 17.49 2.43
N TRP A 187 13.32 17.73 2.42
CA TRP A 187 12.61 18.39 1.33
C TRP A 187 13.19 19.79 1.05
N MET A 188 13.39 20.60 2.08
CA MET A 188 13.99 21.94 1.96
C MET A 188 15.41 21.84 1.37
N LYS A 189 16.26 20.99 1.93
CA LYS A 189 17.65 20.85 1.52
C LYS A 189 17.84 20.32 0.11
N LEU A 190 17.00 19.38 -0.31
CA LEU A 190 17.05 18.86 -1.67
C LEU A 190 16.67 19.94 -2.70
N ASN A 191 15.64 20.75 -2.41
CA ASN A 191 15.24 21.83 -3.31
C ASN A 191 16.18 23.06 -3.31
N GLU A 192 17.14 23.16 -2.36
CA GLU A 192 18.23 24.14 -2.40
C GLU A 192 19.33 23.79 -3.43
N ILE A 193 19.38 22.53 -3.89
CA ILE A 193 20.43 22.06 -4.81
C ILE A 193 20.05 22.46 -6.25
N PRO A 194 20.90 23.22 -6.97
CA PRO A 194 20.62 23.59 -8.35
C PRO A 194 20.38 22.37 -9.26
N GLY A 195 19.26 22.35 -9.96
CA GLY A 195 18.86 21.26 -10.88
C GLY A 195 18.22 20.05 -10.18
N VAL A 196 17.98 20.13 -8.89
CA VAL A 196 17.21 19.10 -8.13
C VAL A 196 15.84 19.67 -7.75
N SER A 197 14.79 18.90 -8.02
CA SER A 197 13.45 19.16 -7.52
C SER A 197 12.95 17.94 -6.76
N CYS A 198 12.14 18.17 -5.75
CA CYS A 198 11.57 17.11 -4.92
C CYS A 198 10.15 17.52 -4.50
N VAL A 199 9.19 16.67 -4.77
CA VAL A 199 7.82 16.81 -4.25
C VAL A 199 7.82 16.51 -2.75
N LYS A 200 7.06 17.28 -1.99
CA LYS A 200 6.96 17.09 -0.54
C LYS A 200 6.13 15.83 -0.25
N PRO A 201 6.66 14.83 0.47
CA PRO A 201 5.87 13.66 0.88
C PRO A 201 4.73 14.05 1.86
N GLU A 202 3.59 13.39 1.72
CA GLU A 202 2.39 13.59 2.55
C GLU A 202 2.26 12.59 3.69
#